data_0ccfa9efba1e7a8a7c3ee3a349662326
#
_entry.id   0ccfa9efba1e7a8a7c3ee3a349662326
#
_cell.length_a   1.000
_cell.length_b   1.000
_cell.length_c   1.000
_cell.angle_alpha   90.00
_cell.angle_beta   90.00
_cell.angle_gamma   90.00
#
_symmetry.space_group_name_H-M   'P 1'
#
loop_
_entity.id
_entity.type
_entity.pdbx_description
1 polymer ?
#
loop_
_entity_poly.entity_id
_entity_poly.type
_entity_poly.pdbx_seq_one_letter_code
_entity_poly.pdbx_strand_id
1 'polypeptide(L)'
;MAEKKNGNLLKLKKQLKEGILAPLYVFYGEEDYLREMYVNRVKDCVPDGGFPDFNHIKIEGRDVAFSEYDDAWESFPMMTDKKLIHIKDSGIFQLKSGKDEASTEEKKEFWTEKFKRISDDTVVIFDETAVDKRSALYKAAAKVGSVVEFTYLSEADLVTWVVKQFLNAKKKISKENAYYLITICDSGLASINNEIKKLIDFCDEEIYKTDIDRVVSKSMEVIVFELTDAIMLGNTQKAMETLADLKTVKENVFTLIYLMLSTFEKMLRVKLMNGAPQAEVASEIGVPLFVARKYINSAKGFSEDSLVWMVRRVAEIDLAIKEGRIEDWNALEQYVAECIYRSHK
;
A
#
# COMPACT_ATOMS: atom_id res chain seq x y z
N MET A 1 20.83 -8.23 4.50
CA MET A 1 19.76 -7.43 5.15
C MET A 1 18.35 -8.01 4.95
N ALA A 2 18.00 -8.58 3.80
CA ALA A 2 16.69 -9.20 3.54
C ALA A 2 16.35 -10.38 4.50
N GLU A 3 17.32 -11.21 4.86
CA GLU A 3 17.10 -12.34 5.79
C GLU A 3 16.69 -11.92 7.22
N LYS A 4 17.19 -10.78 7.72
CA LYS A 4 16.77 -10.26 9.03
C LYS A 4 15.36 -9.69 9.03
N LYS A 5 14.91 -9.10 7.92
CA LYS A 5 13.53 -8.58 7.78
C LYS A 5 12.50 -9.71 7.82
N ASN A 6 12.78 -10.82 7.14
CA ASN A 6 11.94 -12.03 7.18
C ASN A 6 11.93 -12.72 8.56
N GLY A 7 13.03 -12.65 9.32
CA GLY A 7 13.15 -13.28 10.62
C GLY A 7 12.18 -12.77 11.67
N ASN A 8 11.99 -11.45 11.75
CA ASN A 8 11.06 -10.85 12.72
C ASN A 8 9.60 -11.18 12.41
N LEU A 9 9.22 -11.17 11.13
CA LEU A 9 7.88 -11.54 10.69
C LEU A 9 7.59 -13.03 10.94
N LEU A 10 8.58 -13.90 10.70
CA LEU A 10 8.44 -15.34 11.00
C LEU A 10 8.29 -15.61 12.50
N LYS A 11 9.06 -14.88 13.33
CA LYS A 11 8.95 -14.95 14.79
C LYS A 11 7.56 -14.50 15.25
N LEU A 12 7.07 -13.36 14.73
CA LEU A 12 5.72 -12.86 15.02
C LEU A 12 4.65 -13.91 14.66
N LYS A 13 4.73 -14.47 13.44
CA LYS A 13 3.79 -15.52 12.98
C LYS A 13 3.74 -16.71 13.95
N LYS A 14 4.91 -17.17 14.41
CA LYS A 14 5.02 -18.27 15.36
C LYS A 14 4.40 -17.90 16.71
N GLN A 15 4.77 -16.76 17.27
CA GLN A 15 4.27 -16.28 18.56
C GLN A 15 2.74 -16.14 18.58
N LEU A 16 2.15 -15.50 17.54
CA LEU A 16 0.70 -15.35 17.45
C LEU A 16 -0.03 -16.70 17.30
N LYS A 17 0.58 -17.67 16.59
CA LYS A 17 0.01 -19.04 16.49
C LYS A 17 0.02 -19.76 17.82
N GLU A 18 1.02 -19.50 18.68
CA GLU A 18 1.18 -20.08 20.02
C GLU A 18 0.40 -19.29 21.10
N GLY A 19 -0.28 -18.19 20.73
CA GLY A 19 -0.99 -17.32 21.68
C GLY A 19 -0.04 -16.47 22.54
N ILE A 20 1.24 -16.37 22.18
CA ILE A 20 2.25 -15.63 22.94
C ILE A 20 2.26 -14.18 22.46
N LEU A 21 1.89 -13.25 23.35
CA LEU A 21 1.90 -11.83 23.08
C LEU A 21 3.15 -11.15 23.65
N ALA A 22 3.76 -10.26 22.87
CA ALA A 22 4.74 -9.32 23.38
C ALA A 22 4.01 -8.13 24.04
N PRO A 23 4.58 -7.47 25.04
CA PRO A 23 3.98 -6.29 25.64
C PRO A 23 3.92 -5.09 24.70
N LEU A 24 4.82 -5.03 23.72
CA LEU A 24 4.94 -3.94 22.77
C LEU A 24 5.18 -4.47 21.36
N TYR A 25 4.45 -3.92 20.41
CA TYR A 25 4.67 -4.11 18.98
C TYR A 25 4.93 -2.76 18.31
N VAL A 26 5.90 -2.73 17.39
CA VAL A 26 6.08 -1.62 16.44
C VAL A 26 5.98 -2.19 15.04
N PHE A 27 4.85 -1.98 14.41
CA PHE A 27 4.58 -2.35 13.03
C PHE A 27 4.77 -1.13 12.15
N TYR A 28 5.56 -1.24 11.11
CA TYR A 28 5.83 -0.11 10.22
C TYR A 28 6.18 -0.58 8.81
N GLY A 29 6.11 0.34 7.85
CA GLY A 29 6.49 0.09 6.46
C GLY A 29 5.40 0.42 5.45
N GLU A 30 5.67 0.16 4.20
CA GLU A 30 4.88 0.62 3.06
C GLU A 30 3.65 -0.26 2.77
N GLU A 31 3.64 -1.51 3.27
CA GLU A 31 2.57 -2.47 3.01
C GLU A 31 1.47 -2.39 4.08
N ASP A 32 0.57 -1.44 3.90
CA ASP A 32 -0.53 -1.13 4.83
C ASP A 32 -1.43 -2.32 5.10
N TYR A 33 -1.78 -3.09 4.06
CA TYR A 33 -2.67 -4.23 4.21
C TYR A 33 -2.10 -5.30 5.15
N LEU A 34 -0.81 -5.61 5.03
CA LEU A 34 -0.18 -6.55 5.94
C LEU A 34 -0.05 -6.00 7.36
N ARG A 35 0.26 -4.69 7.52
CA ARG A 35 0.28 -4.07 8.84
C ARG A 35 -1.06 -4.21 9.52
N GLU A 36 -2.13 -3.78 8.87
CA GLU A 36 -3.50 -3.86 9.40
C GLU A 36 -3.90 -5.31 9.70
N MET A 37 -3.58 -6.25 8.82
CA MET A 37 -3.85 -7.67 9.05
C MET A 37 -3.16 -8.19 10.31
N TYR A 38 -1.92 -7.77 10.60
CA TYR A 38 -1.22 -8.21 11.80
C TYR A 38 -1.64 -7.45 13.05
N VAL A 39 -2.03 -6.18 12.96
CA VAL A 39 -2.71 -5.45 14.03
C VAL A 39 -3.97 -6.21 14.45
N ASN A 40 -4.82 -6.57 13.49
CA ASN A 40 -6.05 -7.31 13.76
C ASN A 40 -5.77 -8.69 14.38
N ARG A 41 -4.74 -9.41 13.92
CA ARG A 41 -4.33 -10.69 14.53
C ARG A 41 -3.86 -10.56 15.98
N VAL A 42 -3.16 -9.48 16.34
CA VAL A 42 -2.80 -9.22 17.74
C VAL A 42 -4.05 -8.86 18.53
N LYS A 43 -4.94 -8.05 17.95
CA LYS A 43 -6.23 -7.70 18.54
C LYS A 43 -7.09 -8.93 18.84
N ASP A 44 -7.16 -9.88 17.90
CA ASP A 44 -7.90 -11.15 18.06
C ASP A 44 -7.35 -12.01 19.21
N CYS A 45 -6.08 -11.82 19.60
CA CYS A 45 -5.46 -12.50 20.73
C CYS A 45 -5.70 -11.79 22.09
N VAL A 46 -6.30 -10.60 22.09
CA VAL A 46 -6.67 -9.85 23.30
C VAL A 46 -8.19 -9.71 23.34
N PRO A 47 -8.89 -10.56 24.12
CA PRO A 47 -10.35 -10.50 24.21
C PRO A 47 -10.84 -9.14 24.70
N ASP A 48 -11.92 -8.64 24.15
CA ASP A 48 -12.53 -7.36 24.55
C ASP A 48 -13.51 -7.49 25.73
N GLY A 49 -13.83 -8.72 26.13
CA GLY A 49 -14.73 -8.99 27.27
C GLY A 49 -16.15 -8.44 27.12
N GLY A 50 -16.53 -8.02 25.89
CA GLY A 50 -17.79 -7.31 25.64
C GLY A 50 -17.73 -5.79 25.88
N PHE A 51 -16.54 -5.27 26.17
CA PHE A 51 -16.28 -3.85 26.42
C PHE A 51 -15.16 -3.32 25.53
N PRO A 52 -15.34 -3.31 24.19
CA PRO A 52 -14.28 -2.93 23.24
C PRO A 52 -13.76 -1.51 23.46
N ASP A 53 -14.60 -0.56 23.84
CA ASP A 53 -14.17 0.84 24.08
C ASP A 53 -13.22 1.00 25.27
N PHE A 54 -13.23 0.03 26.20
CA PHE A 54 -12.33 0.03 27.36
C PHE A 54 -11.10 -0.85 27.15
N ASN A 55 -11.24 -1.94 26.41
CA ASN A 55 -10.21 -2.95 26.29
C ASN A 55 -9.43 -2.90 24.97
N HIS A 56 -9.96 -2.21 23.93
CA HIS A 56 -9.30 -1.98 22.65
C HIS A 56 -9.23 -0.48 22.33
N ILE A 57 -8.39 0.24 23.06
CA ILE A 57 -8.25 1.69 22.96
C ILE A 57 -7.47 2.03 21.69
N LYS A 58 -8.04 2.86 20.82
CA LYS A 58 -7.37 3.35 19.61
C LYS A 58 -7.05 4.83 19.76
N ILE A 59 -5.79 5.19 19.53
CA ILE A 59 -5.30 6.57 19.50
C ILE A 59 -4.68 6.80 18.11
N GLU A 60 -5.07 7.87 17.42
CA GLU A 60 -4.64 8.12 16.05
C GLU A 60 -4.20 9.56 15.83
N GLY A 61 -3.04 9.75 15.19
CA GLY A 61 -2.51 11.05 14.81
C GLY A 61 -1.26 11.48 15.57
N ARG A 62 -0.67 12.58 15.08
CA ARG A 62 0.63 13.10 15.57
C ARG A 62 0.52 14.13 16.69
N ASP A 63 -0.63 14.77 16.80
CA ASP A 63 -0.86 15.91 17.69
C ASP A 63 -1.75 15.56 18.89
N VAL A 64 -1.69 14.29 19.31
CA VAL A 64 -2.42 13.78 20.47
C VAL A 64 -1.75 14.27 21.74
N ALA A 65 -2.54 14.72 22.72
CA ALA A 65 -2.04 15.17 24.01
C ALA A 65 -1.44 14.02 24.83
N PHE A 66 -0.39 14.29 25.59
CA PHE A 66 0.23 13.28 26.45
C PHE A 66 -0.75 12.69 27.49
N SER A 67 -1.70 13.49 28.00
CA SER A 67 -2.74 13.02 28.91
C SER A 67 -3.58 11.89 28.33
N GLU A 68 -3.88 11.92 27.03
CA GLU A 68 -4.66 10.86 26.38
C GLU A 68 -3.91 9.53 26.35
N TYR A 69 -2.59 9.59 26.12
CA TYR A 69 -1.73 8.40 26.25
C TYR A 69 -1.65 7.91 27.70
N ASP A 70 -1.51 8.83 28.68
CA ASP A 70 -1.47 8.49 30.09
C ASP A 70 -2.78 7.83 30.53
N ASP A 71 -3.92 8.39 30.18
CA ASP A 71 -5.24 7.83 30.50
C ASP A 71 -5.39 6.41 29.95
N ALA A 72 -4.97 6.19 28.69
CA ALA A 72 -4.99 4.87 28.09
C ALA A 72 -4.03 3.88 28.79
N TRP A 73 -2.84 4.35 29.22
CA TRP A 73 -1.84 3.51 29.89
C TRP A 73 -2.27 3.12 31.30
N GLU A 74 -2.80 4.06 32.08
CA GLU A 74 -3.19 3.89 33.48
C GLU A 74 -4.57 3.23 33.66
N SER A 75 -5.40 3.15 32.59
CA SER A 75 -6.68 2.44 32.66
C SER A 75 -6.47 0.95 32.96
N PHE A 76 -7.47 0.31 33.54
CA PHE A 76 -7.46 -1.13 33.80
C PHE A 76 -8.33 -1.89 32.78
N PRO A 77 -7.97 -3.13 32.42
CA PRO A 77 -8.84 -3.95 31.59
C PRO A 77 -10.16 -4.24 32.31
N MET A 78 -11.25 -4.24 31.54
CA MET A 78 -12.61 -4.44 32.06
C MET A 78 -13.11 -5.84 31.73
N MET A 79 -13.31 -6.68 32.74
CA MET A 79 -13.81 -8.07 32.60
C MET A 79 -12.93 -8.98 31.72
N THR A 80 -11.65 -8.62 31.56
CA THR A 80 -10.62 -9.41 30.86
C THR A 80 -9.29 -9.31 31.57
N ASP A 81 -8.34 -10.21 31.21
CA ASP A 81 -6.99 -10.19 31.79
C ASP A 81 -6.08 -9.16 31.12
N LYS A 82 -6.44 -8.69 29.92
CA LYS A 82 -5.60 -7.79 29.12
C LYS A 82 -6.40 -6.75 28.36
N LYS A 83 -5.80 -5.56 28.21
CA LYS A 83 -6.22 -4.52 27.26
C LYS A 83 -5.23 -4.34 26.15
N LEU A 84 -5.68 -3.76 25.04
CA LEU A 84 -4.89 -3.38 23.87
C LEU A 84 -4.94 -1.88 23.67
N ILE A 85 -3.78 -1.25 23.53
CA ILE A 85 -3.64 0.15 23.13
C ILE A 85 -3.05 0.16 21.72
N HIS A 86 -3.84 0.58 20.72
CA HIS A 86 -3.42 0.69 19.33
C HIS A 86 -3.17 2.15 18.98
N ILE A 87 -1.92 2.53 18.80
CA ILE A 87 -1.47 3.88 18.47
C ILE A 87 -1.07 3.89 16.99
N LYS A 88 -1.81 4.68 16.19
CA LYS A 88 -1.61 4.75 14.75
C LYS A 88 -1.08 6.12 14.34
N ASP A 89 -0.07 6.12 13.46
CA ASP A 89 0.53 7.32 12.85
C ASP A 89 0.96 8.39 13.85
N SER A 90 1.49 7.97 15.00
CA SER A 90 1.96 8.88 16.06
C SER A 90 3.17 9.72 15.66
N GLY A 91 3.99 9.20 14.75
CA GLY A 91 5.21 9.84 14.27
C GLY A 91 6.34 9.92 15.30
N ILE A 92 6.21 9.29 16.47
CA ILE A 92 7.22 9.38 17.56
C ILE A 92 8.57 8.76 17.20
N PHE A 93 8.57 7.82 16.26
CA PHE A 93 9.79 7.15 15.80
C PHE A 93 10.47 7.86 14.62
N GLN A 94 9.92 8.99 14.13
CA GLN A 94 10.49 9.75 13.02
C GLN A 94 11.40 10.86 13.56
N LEU A 95 12.55 11.11 12.90
CA LEU A 95 13.35 12.29 13.19
C LEU A 95 12.58 13.54 12.73
N LYS A 96 12.28 14.46 13.64
CA LYS A 96 11.83 15.80 13.26
C LYS A 96 13.03 16.61 12.77
N SER A 97 13.02 17.02 11.52
CA SER A 97 13.85 18.13 11.04
C SER A 97 13.10 19.43 11.37
N GLY A 98 13.48 20.12 12.47
CA GLY A 98 12.84 21.41 12.81
C GLY A 98 13.06 21.87 14.26
N LYS A 99 12.89 23.13 14.48
CA LYS A 99 13.36 24.03 15.54
C LYS A 99 12.91 23.82 17.00
N ASP A 100 12.25 22.73 17.37
CA ASP A 100 11.77 22.52 18.76
C ASP A 100 12.52 21.37 19.44
N GLU A 101 13.80 21.59 19.79
CA GLU A 101 14.62 20.60 20.52
C GLU A 101 14.07 20.28 21.92
N ALA A 102 13.56 21.26 22.65
CA ALA A 102 13.05 21.08 24.01
C ALA A 102 11.80 20.16 24.05
N SER A 103 10.84 20.39 23.17
CA SER A 103 9.64 19.51 23.07
C SER A 103 9.96 18.10 22.61
N THR A 104 11.12 17.91 21.97
CA THR A 104 11.58 16.60 21.47
C THR A 104 12.19 15.76 22.59
N GLU A 105 12.93 16.37 23.54
CA GLU A 105 13.49 15.63 24.69
C GLU A 105 12.40 15.19 25.69
N GLU A 106 11.46 16.06 26.05
CA GLU A 106 10.31 15.69 26.89
C GLU A 106 9.53 14.52 26.30
N LYS A 107 9.28 14.53 24.99
CA LYS A 107 8.63 13.42 24.28
C LYS A 107 9.44 12.12 24.36
N LYS A 108 10.76 12.19 24.21
CA LYS A 108 11.63 11.00 24.32
C LYS A 108 11.66 10.44 25.74
N GLU A 109 11.74 11.31 26.76
CA GLU A 109 11.71 10.89 28.16
C GLU A 109 10.39 10.21 28.50
N PHE A 110 9.25 10.83 28.16
CA PHE A 110 7.91 10.29 28.35
C PHE A 110 7.80 8.86 27.77
N TRP A 111 8.08 8.68 26.49
CA TRP A 111 7.96 7.38 25.84
C TRP A 111 8.97 6.35 26.35
N THR A 112 10.19 6.79 26.69
CA THR A 112 11.20 5.89 27.27
C THR A 112 10.76 5.34 28.62
N GLU A 113 10.11 6.16 29.46
CA GLU A 113 9.57 5.73 30.74
C GLU A 113 8.33 4.81 30.53
N LYS A 114 7.43 5.17 29.62
CA LYS A 114 6.27 4.32 29.29
C LYS A 114 6.68 2.93 28.82
N PHE A 115 7.69 2.83 27.93
CA PHE A 115 8.19 1.52 27.46
C PHE A 115 8.79 0.65 28.57
N LYS A 116 9.37 1.24 29.60
CA LYS A 116 9.92 0.50 30.77
C LYS A 116 8.82 -0.01 31.72
N ARG A 117 7.64 0.61 31.67
CA ARG A 117 6.55 0.39 32.64
C ARG A 117 5.28 -0.14 31.99
N ILE A 118 5.42 -0.93 30.90
CA ILE A 118 4.25 -1.61 30.35
C ILE A 118 3.83 -2.72 31.32
N SER A 119 2.61 -2.65 31.80
CA SER A 119 2.03 -3.63 32.72
C SER A 119 1.78 -4.97 31.99
N ASP A 120 1.80 -6.08 32.73
CA ASP A 120 1.56 -7.41 32.18
C ASP A 120 0.13 -7.60 31.62
N ASP A 121 -0.79 -6.74 32.03
CA ASP A 121 -2.18 -6.68 31.56
C ASP A 121 -2.37 -5.79 30.32
N THR A 122 -1.31 -5.22 29.80
CA THR A 122 -1.37 -4.25 28.68
C THR A 122 -0.55 -4.71 27.49
N VAL A 123 -1.16 -4.68 26.30
CA VAL A 123 -0.49 -4.87 25.02
C VAL A 123 -0.54 -3.57 24.23
N VAL A 124 0.59 -3.10 23.74
CA VAL A 124 0.68 -1.84 23.00
C VAL A 124 1.11 -2.13 21.56
N ILE A 125 0.42 -1.54 20.58
CA ILE A 125 0.79 -1.57 19.17
C ILE A 125 1.01 -0.15 18.68
N PHE A 126 2.19 0.13 18.17
CA PHE A 126 2.44 1.27 17.30
C PHE A 126 2.33 0.82 15.85
N ASP A 127 1.44 1.44 15.10
CA ASP A 127 1.23 1.24 13.66
C ASP A 127 1.69 2.51 12.93
N GLU A 128 2.87 2.45 12.33
CA GLU A 128 3.56 3.60 11.76
C GLU A 128 3.85 3.42 10.28
N THR A 129 3.71 4.47 9.50
CA THR A 129 4.09 4.44 8.07
C THR A 129 5.60 4.31 7.89
N ALA A 130 6.38 5.00 8.73
CA ALA A 130 7.84 4.98 8.68
C ALA A 130 8.47 5.22 10.06
N VAL A 131 9.67 4.68 10.25
CA VAL A 131 10.46 4.86 11.48
C VAL A 131 11.93 5.18 11.17
N ASP A 132 12.57 5.98 12.01
CA ASP A 132 14.05 6.08 11.99
C ASP A 132 14.65 5.01 12.91
N LYS A 133 15.25 4.00 12.31
CA LYS A 133 15.90 2.89 13.02
C LYS A 133 17.10 3.33 13.89
N ARG A 134 17.62 4.53 13.69
CA ARG A 134 18.72 5.11 14.46
C ARG A 134 18.23 5.76 15.75
N SER A 135 16.95 6.13 15.82
CA SER A 135 16.36 6.83 16.96
C SER A 135 16.51 6.03 18.27
N ALA A 136 16.63 6.75 19.37
CA ALA A 136 16.72 6.14 20.71
C ALA A 136 15.42 5.40 21.06
N LEU A 137 14.26 5.97 20.70
CA LEU A 137 12.94 5.36 20.95
C LEU A 137 12.74 4.06 20.20
N TYR A 138 13.16 4.00 18.92
CA TYR A 138 13.12 2.75 18.16
C TYR A 138 13.96 1.66 18.84
N LYS A 139 15.18 2.01 19.28
CA LYS A 139 16.06 1.07 19.98
C LYS A 139 15.51 0.65 21.34
N ALA A 140 14.86 1.57 22.07
CA ALA A 140 14.18 1.24 23.32
C ALA A 140 13.01 0.30 23.12
N ALA A 141 12.13 0.57 22.15
CA ALA A 141 11.01 -0.29 21.79
C ALA A 141 11.48 -1.70 21.36
N ALA A 142 12.55 -1.78 20.57
CA ALA A 142 13.11 -3.06 20.11
C ALA A 142 13.71 -3.94 21.23
N LYS A 143 14.05 -3.35 22.39
CA LYS A 143 14.50 -4.12 23.57
C LYS A 143 13.36 -4.70 24.38
N VAL A 144 12.22 -4.04 24.37
CA VAL A 144 11.04 -4.41 25.19
C VAL A 144 10.08 -5.29 24.41
N GLY A 145 9.94 -5.05 23.12
CA GLY A 145 8.89 -5.66 22.31
C GLY A 145 9.36 -6.24 20.98
N SER A 146 8.39 -6.45 20.10
CA SER A 146 8.57 -7.00 18.76
C SER A 146 8.45 -5.89 17.73
N VAL A 147 9.51 -5.66 16.95
CA VAL A 147 9.54 -4.65 15.88
C VAL A 147 9.53 -5.36 14.52
N VAL A 148 8.53 -5.07 13.69
CA VAL A 148 8.32 -5.73 12.40
C VAL A 148 8.13 -4.71 11.29
N GLU A 149 8.91 -4.85 10.24
CA GLU A 149 8.82 -4.04 9.02
C GLU A 149 7.98 -4.78 7.97
N PHE A 150 6.95 -4.13 7.47
CA PHE A 150 6.10 -4.63 6.39
C PHE A 150 6.45 -3.87 5.11
N THR A 151 7.23 -4.51 4.26
CA THR A 151 7.60 -3.99 2.93
C THR A 151 6.76 -4.67 1.87
N TYR A 152 6.61 -4.05 0.71
CA TYR A 152 6.00 -4.68 -0.44
C TYR A 152 6.59 -6.07 -0.72
N LEU A 153 5.73 -7.01 -1.03
CA LEU A 153 6.14 -8.36 -1.37
C LEU A 153 6.87 -8.38 -2.72
N SER A 154 7.85 -9.27 -2.84
CA SER A 154 8.38 -9.60 -4.16
C SER A 154 7.30 -10.31 -5.00
N GLU A 155 7.44 -10.28 -6.33
CA GLU A 155 6.50 -10.95 -7.24
C GLU A 155 6.32 -12.43 -6.90
N ALA A 156 7.41 -13.13 -6.59
CA ALA A 156 7.38 -14.54 -6.20
C ALA A 156 6.68 -14.77 -4.84
N ASP A 157 6.93 -13.87 -3.87
CA ASP A 157 6.27 -13.92 -2.56
C ASP A 157 4.78 -13.61 -2.68
N LEU A 158 4.40 -12.68 -3.58
CA LEU A 158 3.02 -12.32 -3.85
C LEU A 158 2.25 -13.49 -4.49
N VAL A 159 2.83 -14.17 -5.49
CA VAL A 159 2.26 -15.41 -6.05
C VAL A 159 2.07 -16.46 -4.96
N THR A 160 3.09 -16.64 -4.12
CA THR A 160 3.01 -17.60 -3.01
C THR A 160 1.94 -17.22 -2.00
N TRP A 161 1.78 -15.92 -1.72
CA TRP A 161 0.75 -15.40 -0.84
C TRP A 161 -0.65 -15.66 -1.40
N VAL A 162 -0.89 -15.37 -2.70
CA VAL A 162 -2.16 -15.63 -3.38
C VAL A 162 -2.52 -17.11 -3.31
N VAL A 163 -1.60 -17.99 -3.69
CA VAL A 163 -1.81 -19.45 -3.62
C VAL A 163 -2.20 -19.88 -2.19
N LYS A 164 -1.54 -19.30 -1.18
CA LYS A 164 -1.84 -19.61 0.22
C LYS A 164 -3.23 -19.13 0.66
N GLN A 165 -3.73 -17.97 0.15
CA GLN A 165 -5.08 -17.52 0.46
C GLN A 165 -6.13 -18.53 -0.03
N PHE A 166 -6.00 -19.03 -1.26
CA PHE A 166 -6.90 -20.05 -1.79
C PHE A 166 -6.80 -21.38 -1.02
N LEU A 167 -5.58 -21.82 -0.68
CA LEU A 167 -5.39 -23.02 0.16
C LEU A 167 -6.04 -22.91 1.55
N ASN A 168 -5.97 -21.75 2.18
CA ASN A 168 -6.65 -21.49 3.45
C ASN A 168 -8.18 -21.61 3.33
N ALA A 169 -8.73 -21.30 2.16
CA ALA A 169 -10.15 -21.50 1.82
C ALA A 169 -10.45 -22.91 1.27
N LYS A 170 -9.49 -23.84 1.37
CA LYS A 170 -9.58 -25.23 0.85
C LYS A 170 -9.78 -25.29 -0.67
N LYS A 171 -9.30 -24.29 -1.41
CA LYS A 171 -9.34 -24.21 -2.87
C LYS A 171 -7.95 -24.24 -3.46
N LYS A 172 -7.83 -24.55 -4.74
CA LYS A 172 -6.55 -24.65 -5.46
C LYS A 172 -6.46 -23.61 -6.57
N ILE A 173 -5.28 -23.06 -6.78
CA ILE A 173 -4.94 -22.24 -7.93
C ILE A 173 -3.51 -22.57 -8.37
N SER A 174 -3.25 -22.65 -9.66
CA SER A 174 -1.88 -22.80 -10.15
C SER A 174 -1.07 -21.52 -9.96
N LYS A 175 0.25 -21.63 -9.94
CA LYS A 175 1.11 -20.43 -9.83
C LYS A 175 0.95 -19.50 -11.03
N GLU A 176 0.71 -20.07 -12.21
CA GLU A 176 0.47 -19.33 -13.46
C GLU A 176 -0.82 -18.53 -13.39
N ASN A 177 -1.90 -19.14 -12.89
CA ASN A 177 -3.18 -18.46 -12.70
C ASN A 177 -3.11 -17.43 -11.58
N ALA A 178 -2.39 -17.70 -10.49
CA ALA A 178 -2.13 -16.73 -9.42
C ALA A 178 -1.33 -15.51 -9.93
N TYR A 179 -0.31 -15.76 -10.76
CA TYR A 179 0.43 -14.69 -11.42
C TYR A 179 -0.46 -13.88 -12.37
N TYR A 180 -1.27 -14.56 -13.19
CA TYR A 180 -2.23 -13.89 -14.07
C TYR A 180 -3.19 -12.99 -13.29
N LEU A 181 -3.79 -13.49 -12.20
CA LEU A 181 -4.63 -12.69 -11.32
C LEU A 181 -3.93 -11.41 -10.85
N ILE A 182 -2.70 -11.51 -10.37
CA ILE A 182 -1.90 -10.37 -9.91
C ILE A 182 -1.68 -9.34 -11.04
N THR A 183 -1.51 -9.80 -12.28
CA THR A 183 -1.22 -8.89 -13.41
C THR A 183 -2.40 -8.06 -13.86
N ILE A 184 -3.63 -8.47 -13.57
CA ILE A 184 -4.86 -7.78 -13.97
C ILE A 184 -5.53 -6.99 -12.83
N CYS A 185 -5.07 -7.19 -11.58
CA CYS A 185 -5.52 -6.42 -10.42
C CYS A 185 -4.71 -5.14 -10.23
N ASP A 186 -5.22 -4.23 -9.41
CA ASP A 186 -4.40 -3.13 -8.86
C ASP A 186 -3.24 -3.69 -8.05
N SER A 187 -2.17 -2.90 -7.97
CA SER A 187 -0.92 -3.32 -7.34
C SER A 187 -0.98 -3.54 -5.82
N GLY A 188 -2.06 -3.14 -5.16
CA GLY A 188 -2.22 -3.26 -3.71
C GLY A 188 -2.73 -4.63 -3.26
N LEU A 189 -2.19 -5.16 -2.17
CA LEU A 189 -2.65 -6.44 -1.58
C LEU A 189 -4.12 -6.43 -1.19
N ALA A 190 -4.66 -5.30 -0.77
CA ALA A 190 -6.08 -5.14 -0.43
C ALA A 190 -6.98 -5.42 -1.64
N SER A 191 -6.65 -4.84 -2.81
CA SER A 191 -7.37 -5.05 -4.06
C SER A 191 -7.30 -6.52 -4.48
N ILE A 192 -6.09 -7.09 -4.53
CA ILE A 192 -5.89 -8.50 -4.88
C ILE A 192 -6.68 -9.42 -3.93
N ASN A 193 -6.70 -9.12 -2.62
CA ASN A 193 -7.45 -9.92 -1.66
C ASN A 193 -8.96 -9.85 -1.86
N ASN A 194 -9.49 -8.71 -2.29
CA ASN A 194 -10.91 -8.59 -2.62
C ASN A 194 -11.27 -9.44 -3.85
N GLU A 195 -10.42 -9.47 -4.87
CA GLU A 195 -10.63 -10.34 -6.04
C GLU A 195 -10.50 -11.82 -5.66
N ILE A 196 -9.56 -12.18 -4.78
CA ILE A 196 -9.45 -13.54 -4.22
C ILE A 196 -10.75 -13.95 -3.53
N LYS A 197 -11.33 -13.09 -2.68
CA LYS A 197 -12.60 -13.37 -2.01
C LYS A 197 -13.73 -13.65 -3.00
N LYS A 198 -13.88 -12.81 -4.04
CA LYS A 198 -14.88 -13.01 -5.08
C LYS A 198 -14.71 -14.37 -5.80
N LEU A 199 -13.47 -14.73 -6.13
CA LEU A 199 -13.15 -16.01 -6.75
C LEU A 199 -13.41 -17.19 -5.80
N ILE A 200 -13.12 -17.03 -4.50
CA ILE A 200 -13.44 -18.04 -3.49
C ILE A 200 -14.94 -18.28 -3.41
N ASP A 201 -15.75 -17.22 -3.47
CA ASP A 201 -17.21 -17.35 -3.38
C ASP A 201 -17.82 -17.89 -4.68
N PHE A 202 -17.18 -17.64 -5.82
CA PHE A 202 -17.70 -18.05 -7.14
C PHE A 202 -17.31 -19.48 -7.54
N CYS A 203 -16.06 -19.90 -7.32
CA CYS A 203 -15.53 -21.18 -7.77
C CYS A 203 -15.73 -22.28 -6.72
N ASP A 204 -15.85 -23.54 -7.13
CA ASP A 204 -15.98 -24.68 -6.21
C ASP A 204 -14.61 -25.10 -5.61
N GLU A 205 -13.79 -25.84 -6.34
CA GLU A 205 -12.54 -26.43 -5.81
C GLU A 205 -11.27 -25.82 -6.40
N GLU A 206 -11.25 -25.56 -7.69
CA GLU A 206 -10.06 -25.12 -8.42
C GLU A 206 -10.37 -23.87 -9.26
N ILE A 207 -9.42 -22.94 -9.27
CA ILE A 207 -9.53 -21.67 -9.96
C ILE A 207 -8.74 -21.72 -11.27
N TYR A 208 -9.44 -21.60 -12.38
CA TYR A 208 -8.88 -21.56 -13.73
C TYR A 208 -8.82 -20.12 -14.26
N LYS A 209 -8.02 -19.92 -15.31
CA LYS A 209 -7.94 -18.62 -15.99
C LYS A 209 -9.32 -18.13 -16.47
N THR A 210 -10.15 -19.03 -16.96
CA THR A 210 -11.53 -18.72 -17.40
C THR A 210 -12.42 -18.16 -16.31
N ASP A 211 -12.22 -18.61 -15.06
CA ASP A 211 -12.97 -18.11 -13.91
C ASP A 211 -12.48 -16.70 -13.52
N ILE A 212 -11.17 -16.51 -13.59
CA ILE A 212 -10.57 -15.19 -13.36
C ILE A 212 -11.10 -14.20 -14.41
N ASP A 213 -11.11 -14.56 -15.68
CA ASP A 213 -11.62 -13.70 -16.78
C ASP A 213 -13.11 -13.38 -16.64
N ARG A 214 -13.91 -14.23 -15.98
CA ARG A 214 -15.34 -14.04 -15.75
C ARG A 214 -15.68 -13.19 -14.51
N VAL A 215 -14.86 -13.28 -13.47
CA VAL A 215 -15.16 -12.72 -12.14
C VAL A 215 -14.39 -11.42 -11.89
N VAL A 216 -13.17 -11.35 -12.39
CA VAL A 216 -12.24 -10.24 -12.11
C VAL A 216 -12.24 -9.25 -13.27
N SER A 217 -12.62 -8.02 -12.99
CA SER A 217 -12.44 -6.94 -13.95
C SER A 217 -11.00 -6.44 -13.91
N LYS A 218 -10.44 -6.16 -15.08
CA LYS A 218 -9.13 -5.48 -15.13
C LYS A 218 -9.21 -4.16 -14.39
N SER A 219 -8.18 -3.88 -13.60
CA SER A 219 -8.10 -2.60 -12.91
C SER A 219 -7.90 -1.44 -13.90
N MET A 220 -8.35 -0.26 -13.50
CA MET A 220 -8.16 0.96 -14.30
C MET A 220 -6.68 1.29 -14.49
N GLU A 221 -5.82 0.99 -13.50
CA GLU A 221 -4.36 1.13 -13.64
C GLU A 221 -3.82 0.26 -14.77
N VAL A 222 -4.27 -0.99 -14.86
CA VAL A 222 -3.85 -1.93 -15.91
C VAL A 222 -4.31 -1.44 -17.29
N ILE A 223 -5.55 -0.94 -17.40
CA ILE A 223 -6.08 -0.40 -18.65
C ILE A 223 -5.30 0.85 -19.07
N VAL A 224 -4.97 1.75 -18.14
CA VAL A 224 -4.15 2.93 -18.43
C VAL A 224 -2.74 2.53 -18.87
N PHE A 225 -2.14 1.48 -18.30
CA PHE A 225 -0.87 0.93 -18.79
C PHE A 225 -0.99 0.37 -20.22
N GLU A 226 -2.05 -0.40 -20.52
CA GLU A 226 -2.30 -0.90 -21.88
C GLU A 226 -2.48 0.26 -22.89
N LEU A 227 -3.19 1.32 -22.48
CA LEU A 227 -3.33 2.55 -23.27
C LEU A 227 -1.98 3.25 -23.49
N THR A 228 -1.16 3.34 -22.45
CA THR A 228 0.19 3.92 -22.51
C THR A 228 1.10 3.13 -23.45
N ASP A 229 1.02 1.79 -23.41
CA ASP A 229 1.78 0.92 -24.32
C ASP A 229 1.29 1.10 -25.77
N ALA A 230 -0.02 1.25 -25.99
CA ALA A 230 -0.57 1.56 -27.32
C ALA A 230 -0.08 2.92 -27.86
N ILE A 231 0.00 3.95 -27.00
CA ILE A 231 0.58 5.26 -27.32
C ILE A 231 2.06 5.11 -27.71
N MET A 232 2.84 4.39 -26.92
CA MET A 232 4.26 4.15 -27.14
C MET A 232 4.53 3.44 -28.48
N LEU A 233 3.67 2.48 -28.83
CA LEU A 233 3.79 1.71 -30.08
C LEU A 233 3.16 2.41 -31.29
N GLY A 234 2.53 3.57 -31.16
CA GLY A 234 1.80 4.25 -32.24
C GLY A 234 0.55 3.51 -32.67
N ASN A 235 0.03 2.60 -31.86
CA ASN A 235 -1.14 1.80 -32.19
C ASN A 235 -2.43 2.58 -31.89
N THR A 236 -2.75 3.53 -32.79
CA THR A 236 -3.92 4.40 -32.71
C THR A 236 -5.22 3.59 -32.63
N GLN A 237 -5.33 2.51 -33.43
CA GLN A 237 -6.53 1.68 -33.43
C GLN A 237 -6.78 1.09 -32.04
N LYS A 238 -5.78 0.44 -31.43
CA LYS A 238 -5.92 -0.17 -30.10
C LYS A 238 -6.21 0.86 -29.02
N ALA A 239 -5.58 2.04 -29.09
CA ALA A 239 -5.83 3.12 -28.14
C ALA A 239 -7.29 3.60 -28.20
N MET A 240 -7.81 3.84 -29.40
CA MET A 240 -9.20 4.30 -29.58
C MET A 240 -10.24 3.23 -29.25
N GLU A 241 -9.97 1.95 -29.56
CA GLU A 241 -10.81 0.83 -29.12
C GLU A 241 -10.90 0.78 -27.60
N THR A 242 -9.77 0.90 -26.89
CA THR A 242 -9.75 0.91 -25.41
C THR A 242 -10.57 2.08 -24.84
N LEU A 243 -10.47 3.28 -25.42
CA LEU A 243 -11.28 4.42 -24.98
C LEU A 243 -12.78 4.20 -25.27
N ALA A 244 -13.14 3.62 -26.43
CA ALA A 244 -14.52 3.32 -26.76
C ALA A 244 -15.15 2.30 -25.80
N ASP A 245 -14.39 1.28 -25.40
CA ASP A 245 -14.81 0.29 -24.41
C ASP A 245 -15.10 0.96 -23.06
N LEU A 246 -14.17 1.82 -22.58
CA LEU A 246 -14.33 2.57 -21.34
C LEU A 246 -15.55 3.52 -21.38
N LYS A 247 -15.77 4.19 -22.49
CA LYS A 247 -16.93 5.05 -22.72
C LYS A 247 -18.23 4.26 -22.67
N THR A 248 -18.26 3.04 -23.21
CA THR A 248 -19.42 2.16 -23.23
C THR A 248 -19.82 1.72 -21.81
N VAL A 249 -18.86 1.43 -20.95
CA VAL A 249 -19.11 1.08 -19.54
C VAL A 249 -19.31 2.31 -18.64
N LYS A 250 -19.31 3.52 -19.22
CA LYS A 250 -19.52 4.81 -18.55
C LYS A 250 -18.50 5.09 -17.43
N GLU A 251 -17.25 4.75 -17.67
CA GLU A 251 -16.17 5.09 -16.74
C GLU A 251 -16.02 6.60 -16.58
N ASN A 252 -15.53 7.01 -15.43
CA ASN A 252 -15.36 8.42 -15.10
C ASN A 252 -14.09 8.97 -15.78
N VAL A 253 -14.25 9.91 -16.71
CA VAL A 253 -13.15 10.53 -17.47
C VAL A 253 -12.12 11.20 -16.56
N PHE A 254 -12.55 11.84 -15.45
CA PHE A 254 -11.62 12.47 -14.51
C PHE A 254 -10.72 11.45 -13.80
N THR A 255 -11.25 10.25 -13.52
CA THR A 255 -10.44 9.15 -12.99
C THR A 255 -9.38 8.72 -13.99
N LEU A 256 -9.74 8.59 -15.28
CA LEU A 256 -8.79 8.26 -16.36
C LEU A 256 -7.71 9.32 -16.52
N ILE A 257 -8.10 10.59 -16.56
CA ILE A 257 -7.17 11.74 -16.65
C ILE A 257 -6.19 11.72 -15.46
N TYR A 258 -6.69 11.53 -14.24
CA TYR A 258 -5.85 11.45 -13.05
C TYR A 258 -4.86 10.27 -13.11
N LEU A 259 -5.32 9.08 -13.51
CA LEU A 259 -4.45 7.90 -13.63
C LEU A 259 -3.42 8.07 -14.75
N MET A 260 -3.78 8.68 -15.88
CA MET A 260 -2.83 8.98 -16.95
C MET A 260 -1.79 10.00 -16.49
N LEU A 261 -2.20 11.07 -15.80
CA LEU A 261 -1.28 12.04 -15.21
C LEU A 261 -0.30 11.36 -14.27
N SER A 262 -0.80 10.61 -13.29
CA SER A 262 0.01 9.88 -12.31
C SER A 262 0.99 8.90 -12.99
N THR A 263 0.53 8.22 -14.05
CA THR A 263 1.36 7.27 -14.80
C THR A 263 2.51 7.98 -15.53
N PHE A 264 2.22 9.07 -16.26
CA PHE A 264 3.26 9.83 -16.95
C PHE A 264 4.21 10.57 -16.01
N GLU A 265 3.73 11.09 -14.87
CA GLU A 265 4.59 11.67 -13.83
C GLU A 265 5.57 10.64 -13.25
N LYS A 266 5.08 9.44 -12.93
CA LYS A 266 5.95 8.35 -12.46
C LYS A 266 6.95 7.92 -13.52
N MET A 267 6.54 7.82 -14.79
CA MET A 267 7.46 7.54 -15.91
C MET A 267 8.53 8.64 -16.07
N LEU A 268 8.15 9.90 -15.94
CA LEU A 268 9.09 11.02 -15.99
C LEU A 268 10.11 10.95 -14.85
N ARG A 269 9.65 10.70 -13.61
CA ARG A 269 10.55 10.50 -12.46
C ARG A 269 11.54 9.36 -12.71
N VAL A 270 11.05 8.22 -13.20
CA VAL A 270 11.89 7.07 -13.57
C VAL A 270 12.93 7.47 -14.62
N LYS A 271 12.53 8.25 -15.64
CA LYS A 271 13.44 8.72 -16.71
C LYS A 271 14.55 9.60 -16.14
N LEU A 272 14.20 10.53 -15.24
CA LEU A 272 15.15 11.43 -14.58
C LEU A 272 16.12 10.72 -13.63
N MET A 273 15.74 9.57 -13.09
CA MET A 273 16.62 8.73 -12.26
C MET A 273 17.73 8.00 -13.05
N ASN A 274 17.70 8.06 -14.38
CA ASN A 274 18.75 7.66 -15.30
C ASN A 274 19.46 6.34 -14.98
N GLY A 275 18.72 5.24 -14.92
CA GLY A 275 19.26 3.90 -14.73
C GLY A 275 19.50 3.50 -13.25
N ALA A 276 18.89 4.22 -12.31
CA ALA A 276 18.91 3.86 -10.90
C ALA A 276 18.42 2.41 -10.67
N PRO A 277 18.90 1.74 -9.61
CA PRO A 277 18.46 0.39 -9.26
C PRO A 277 16.95 0.32 -9.07
N GLN A 278 16.33 -0.78 -9.52
CA GLN A 278 14.87 -0.99 -9.45
C GLN A 278 14.29 -0.75 -8.04
N ALA A 279 15.03 -1.09 -6.98
CA ALA A 279 14.59 -0.87 -5.60
C ALA A 279 14.52 0.62 -5.21
N GLU A 280 15.44 1.42 -5.74
CA GLU A 280 15.46 2.87 -5.55
C GLU A 280 14.31 3.53 -6.31
N VAL A 281 14.09 3.10 -7.56
CA VAL A 281 12.94 3.54 -8.36
C VAL A 281 11.63 3.20 -7.65
N ALA A 282 11.46 1.98 -7.17
CA ALA A 282 10.26 1.55 -6.46
C ALA A 282 9.96 2.43 -5.24
N SER A 283 10.99 2.77 -4.46
CA SER A 283 10.87 3.66 -3.29
C SER A 283 10.50 5.09 -3.69
N GLU A 284 11.13 5.63 -4.76
CA GLU A 284 10.89 7.01 -5.22
C GLU A 284 9.46 7.20 -5.74
N ILE A 285 8.96 6.26 -6.55
CA ILE A 285 7.61 6.38 -7.13
C ILE A 285 6.52 5.74 -6.27
N GLY A 286 6.88 5.17 -5.08
CA GLY A 286 5.94 4.64 -4.10
C GLY A 286 5.15 3.43 -4.59
N VAL A 287 5.80 2.47 -5.27
CA VAL A 287 5.13 1.28 -5.81
C VAL A 287 5.90 -0.01 -5.46
N PRO A 288 5.23 -1.17 -5.48
CA PRO A 288 5.92 -2.45 -5.35
C PRO A 288 7.01 -2.66 -6.39
N LEU A 289 8.03 -3.45 -6.03
CA LEU A 289 9.21 -3.67 -6.88
C LEU A 289 8.85 -4.19 -8.29
N PHE A 290 7.89 -5.12 -8.40
CA PHE A 290 7.47 -5.66 -9.69
C PHE A 290 6.71 -4.63 -10.55
N VAL A 291 6.00 -3.69 -9.93
CA VAL A 291 5.33 -2.58 -10.61
C VAL A 291 6.35 -1.56 -11.11
N ALA A 292 7.38 -1.24 -10.31
CA ALA A 292 8.47 -0.37 -10.74
C ALA A 292 9.15 -0.86 -12.01
N ARG A 293 9.27 -2.19 -12.19
CA ARG A 293 9.80 -2.79 -13.43
C ARG A 293 8.94 -2.44 -14.65
N LYS A 294 7.61 -2.41 -14.51
CA LYS A 294 6.71 -1.99 -15.62
C LYS A 294 7.01 -0.54 -16.00
N TYR A 295 7.04 0.38 -15.00
CA TYR A 295 7.37 1.79 -15.23
C TYR A 295 8.75 1.99 -15.90
N ILE A 296 9.78 1.27 -15.43
CA ILE A 296 11.13 1.32 -16.03
C ILE A 296 11.09 0.90 -17.50
N ASN A 297 10.34 -0.13 -17.85
CA ASN A 297 10.25 -0.62 -19.22
C ASN A 297 9.45 0.34 -20.11
N SER A 298 8.28 0.80 -19.67
CA SER A 298 7.46 1.73 -20.44
C SER A 298 8.14 3.09 -20.62
N ALA A 299 8.83 3.62 -19.57
CA ALA A 299 9.57 4.87 -19.67
C ALA A 299 10.69 4.87 -20.71
N LYS A 300 11.24 3.71 -21.08
CA LYS A 300 12.27 3.60 -22.15
C LYS A 300 11.74 4.02 -23.52
N GLY A 301 10.45 3.76 -23.78
CA GLY A 301 9.83 4.05 -25.07
C GLY A 301 9.49 5.53 -25.31
N PHE A 302 9.63 6.39 -24.31
CA PHE A 302 9.35 7.83 -24.41
C PHE A 302 10.61 8.66 -24.25
N SER A 303 10.69 9.80 -24.92
CA SER A 303 11.68 10.83 -24.63
C SER A 303 11.27 11.62 -23.38
N GLU A 304 12.24 12.26 -22.71
CA GLU A 304 11.96 13.15 -21.58
C GLU A 304 11.04 14.31 -21.99
N ASP A 305 11.32 14.95 -23.14
CA ASP A 305 10.51 16.05 -23.68
C ASP A 305 9.06 15.61 -23.95
N SER A 306 8.85 14.39 -24.45
CA SER A 306 7.51 13.84 -24.68
C SER A 306 6.77 13.65 -23.37
N LEU A 307 7.40 13.08 -22.33
CA LEU A 307 6.78 12.89 -21.02
C LEU A 307 6.47 14.25 -20.34
N VAL A 308 7.38 15.21 -20.39
CA VAL A 308 7.12 16.57 -19.86
C VAL A 308 5.94 17.21 -20.56
N TRP A 309 5.86 17.09 -21.89
CA TRP A 309 4.74 17.60 -22.65
C TRP A 309 3.42 16.90 -22.27
N MET A 310 3.40 15.58 -22.16
CA MET A 310 2.21 14.81 -21.78
C MET A 310 1.68 15.21 -20.41
N VAL A 311 2.55 15.36 -19.42
CA VAL A 311 2.18 15.80 -18.07
C VAL A 311 1.57 17.20 -18.08
N ARG A 312 2.15 18.16 -18.82
CA ARG A 312 1.60 19.52 -18.96
C ARG A 312 0.27 19.52 -19.69
N ARG A 313 0.20 18.78 -20.78
CA ARG A 313 -0.98 18.76 -21.65
C ARG A 313 -2.20 18.16 -20.96
N VAL A 314 -2.03 17.11 -20.16
CA VAL A 314 -3.16 16.52 -19.41
C VAL A 314 -3.73 17.51 -18.39
N ALA A 315 -2.89 18.32 -17.74
CA ALA A 315 -3.36 19.36 -16.82
C ALA A 315 -4.15 20.47 -17.53
N GLU A 316 -3.73 20.86 -18.74
CA GLU A 316 -4.47 21.81 -19.59
C GLU A 316 -5.84 21.28 -20.00
N ILE A 317 -5.92 20.00 -20.33
CA ILE A 317 -7.16 19.31 -20.70
C ILE A 317 -8.12 19.20 -19.52
N ASP A 318 -7.62 18.79 -18.34
CA ASP A 318 -8.41 18.77 -17.11
C ASP A 318 -9.05 20.13 -16.82
N LEU A 319 -8.27 21.21 -16.95
CA LEU A 319 -8.77 22.57 -16.79
C LEU A 319 -9.83 22.94 -17.85
N ALA A 320 -9.58 22.60 -19.11
CA ALA A 320 -10.51 22.90 -20.21
C ALA A 320 -11.87 22.20 -20.05
N ILE A 321 -11.88 20.96 -19.54
CA ILE A 321 -13.11 20.23 -19.22
C ILE A 321 -13.85 20.92 -18.04
N LYS A 322 -13.14 21.23 -16.96
CA LYS A 322 -13.72 21.88 -15.77
C LYS A 322 -14.32 23.26 -16.06
N GLU A 323 -13.74 23.97 -17.00
CA GLU A 323 -14.25 25.26 -17.49
C GLU A 323 -15.38 25.12 -18.54
N GLY A 324 -15.74 23.91 -18.94
CA GLY A 324 -16.77 23.66 -19.95
C GLY A 324 -16.39 24.03 -21.38
N ARG A 325 -15.08 24.21 -21.66
CA ARG A 325 -14.59 24.59 -23.00
C ARG A 325 -14.59 23.43 -24.00
N ILE A 326 -14.55 22.19 -23.48
CA ILE A 326 -14.55 20.98 -24.29
C ILE A 326 -15.31 19.87 -23.54
N GLU A 327 -15.97 19.00 -24.27
CA GLU A 327 -16.64 17.81 -23.71
C GLU A 327 -15.59 16.78 -23.28
N ASP A 328 -15.82 16.11 -22.14
CA ASP A 328 -14.84 15.32 -21.41
C ASP A 328 -14.25 14.16 -22.23
N TRP A 329 -15.09 13.35 -22.88
CA TRP A 329 -14.61 12.24 -23.71
C TRP A 329 -13.88 12.72 -24.97
N ASN A 330 -14.37 13.78 -25.62
CA ASN A 330 -13.70 14.35 -26.79
C ASN A 330 -12.32 14.89 -26.43
N ALA A 331 -12.20 15.52 -25.25
CA ALA A 331 -10.93 16.01 -24.74
C ALA A 331 -9.94 14.87 -24.49
N LEU A 332 -10.39 13.75 -23.90
CA LEU A 332 -9.55 12.58 -23.63
C LEU A 332 -9.12 11.88 -24.94
N GLU A 333 -10.03 11.69 -25.88
CA GLU A 333 -9.73 11.13 -27.21
C GLU A 333 -8.70 11.99 -27.96
N GLN A 334 -8.88 13.32 -27.95
CA GLN A 334 -7.93 14.27 -28.54
C GLN A 334 -6.56 14.15 -27.86
N TYR A 335 -6.52 14.14 -26.52
CA TYR A 335 -5.27 14.02 -25.76
C TYR A 335 -4.50 12.75 -26.12
N VAL A 336 -5.17 11.60 -26.18
CA VAL A 336 -4.53 10.33 -26.55
C VAL A 336 -3.97 10.39 -27.98
N ALA A 337 -4.72 10.97 -28.92
CA ALA A 337 -4.23 11.13 -30.29
C ALA A 337 -2.99 12.06 -30.35
N GLU A 338 -3.00 13.16 -29.62
CA GLU A 338 -1.86 14.08 -29.49
C GLU A 338 -0.64 13.37 -28.86
N CYS A 339 -0.83 12.52 -27.82
CA CYS A 339 0.23 11.73 -27.21
C CYS A 339 0.88 10.78 -28.21
N ILE A 340 0.09 10.06 -29.02
CA ILE A 340 0.59 9.15 -30.06
C ILE A 340 1.44 9.91 -31.07
N TYR A 341 0.92 11.04 -31.56
CA TYR A 341 1.65 11.89 -32.52
C TYR A 341 2.98 12.39 -31.95
N ARG A 342 2.97 12.81 -30.67
CA ARG A 342 4.17 13.35 -30.01
C ARG A 342 5.23 12.30 -29.72
N SER A 343 4.83 11.05 -29.43
CA SER A 343 5.76 9.96 -29.13
C SER A 343 6.54 9.49 -30.37
N HIS A 344 6.05 9.80 -31.58
CA HIS A 344 6.66 9.36 -32.85
C HIS A 344 7.31 10.49 -33.66
N LYS A 345 7.46 11.67 -33.06
CA LYS A 345 8.28 12.77 -33.57
C LYS A 345 9.66 12.77 -32.94
#